data_b1037c5be3e12f703008dca2bbaeeca1
#
_entry.id   b1037c5be3e12f703008dca2bbaeeca1
#
_cell.length_a   1.000
_cell.length_b   1.000
_cell.length_c   1.000
_cell.angle_alpha   90.00
_cell.angle_beta   90.00
_cell.angle_gamma   90.00
#
_symmetry.space_group_name_H-M   'P 1'
#
loop_
_entity.id
_entity.type
_entity.pdbx_description
1 polymer ?
#
loop_
_entity_poly.entity_id
_entity_poly.type
_entity_poly.pdbx_seq_one_letter_code
_entity_poly.pdbx_strand_id
1 'polypeptide(L)'
;MKNEGYLLAKGCIVSYKPIYEALLFNELNESCTNIKLLERGRGSAAFTLDNYNQLLQFQHSRGYIFLQHVHPYQCKIKISKSRTDLDLFLKELAQILENVEKNDHLVAQCRIACDEKVDYSNKELTDLFAEKLRLQGFIIEPETATVAISLTILKDHAFLGVSELKENLSSWTGGVLFFSREDSVICRAENKLEEAVNYFEVP
;
A
#
# COMPACT_ATOMS: atom_id res chain seq x y z
N MET A 1 -15.58 -10.34 16.52
CA MET A 1 -14.62 -9.59 17.37
C MET A 1 -13.64 -8.96 16.41
N LYS A 2 -13.52 -7.63 16.37
CA LYS A 2 -12.53 -6.96 15.50
C LYS A 2 -11.15 -7.33 16.05
N ASN A 3 -10.33 -7.93 15.23
CA ASN A 3 -8.96 -8.27 15.59
C ASN A 3 -8.16 -6.98 15.81
N GLU A 4 -7.87 -6.65 17.06
CA GLU A 4 -6.96 -5.55 17.42
C GLU A 4 -5.53 -5.74 16.86
N GLY A 5 -5.26 -6.90 16.27
CA GLY A 5 -3.95 -7.27 15.72
C GLY A 5 -3.49 -6.45 14.52
N TYR A 6 -4.42 -5.86 13.73
CA TYR A 6 -4.05 -4.95 12.64
C TYR A 6 -3.62 -3.55 13.14
N LEU A 7 -3.83 -3.26 14.41
CA LEU A 7 -3.77 -1.92 14.98
C LEU A 7 -2.39 -1.51 15.53
N LEU A 8 -1.39 -2.38 15.50
CA LEU A 8 -0.04 -2.04 15.96
C LEU A 8 0.82 -1.43 14.83
N ALA A 9 0.24 -0.51 14.09
CA ALA A 9 0.96 0.23 13.08
C ALA A 9 2.06 1.08 13.72
N LYS A 10 3.30 0.93 13.24
CA LYS A 10 4.44 1.79 13.62
C LYS A 10 4.44 3.12 12.85
N GLY A 11 3.58 3.22 11.86
CA GLY A 11 3.45 4.37 11.00
C GLY A 11 2.65 4.06 9.75
N CYS A 12 2.73 4.93 8.76
CA CYS A 12 2.07 4.75 7.48
C CYS A 12 2.99 5.03 6.29
N ILE A 13 2.63 4.44 5.18
CA ILE A 13 3.13 4.80 3.85
C ILE A 13 2.03 5.56 3.14
N VAL A 14 2.39 6.69 2.54
CA VAL A 14 1.49 7.48 1.72
C VAL A 14 1.99 7.50 0.28
N SER A 15 1.05 7.55 -0.68
CA SER A 15 1.35 7.73 -2.10
C SER A 15 0.67 9.00 -2.60
N TYR A 16 1.35 9.74 -3.46
CA TYR A 16 0.93 11.06 -3.93
C TYR A 16 1.58 11.41 -5.28
N LYS A 17 1.02 12.41 -5.97
CA LYS A 17 1.72 13.00 -7.12
C LYS A 17 2.85 13.91 -6.62
N PRO A 18 4.11 13.72 -7.08
CA PRO A 18 5.27 14.45 -6.56
C PRO A 18 5.11 15.98 -6.56
N ILE A 19 4.39 16.52 -7.53
CA ILE A 19 4.12 17.97 -7.64
C ILE A 19 3.31 18.53 -6.44
N TYR A 20 2.60 17.69 -5.70
CA TYR A 20 1.76 18.07 -4.56
C TYR A 20 2.37 17.68 -3.22
N GLU A 21 3.63 17.26 -3.16
CA GLU A 21 4.28 16.79 -1.93
C GLU A 21 4.15 17.78 -0.77
N ALA A 22 4.45 19.05 -0.98
CA ALA A 22 4.39 20.06 0.06
C ALA A 22 2.96 20.26 0.59
N LEU A 23 1.96 20.22 -0.29
CA LEU A 23 0.55 20.35 0.07
C LEU A 23 0.07 19.13 0.86
N LEU A 24 0.43 17.93 0.43
CA LEU A 24 0.13 16.71 1.18
C LEU A 24 0.74 16.73 2.59
N PHE A 25 2.00 17.17 2.73
CA PHE A 25 2.65 17.21 4.04
C PHE A 25 1.97 18.19 5.00
N ASN A 26 1.48 19.32 4.49
CA ASN A 26 0.65 20.23 5.29
C ASN A 26 -0.65 19.55 5.71
N GLU A 27 -1.34 18.90 4.78
CA GLU A 27 -2.58 18.17 5.03
C GLU A 27 -2.40 17.06 6.09
N LEU A 28 -1.31 16.31 6.02
CA LEU A 28 -0.96 15.28 7.01
C LEU A 28 -0.66 15.88 8.39
N ASN A 29 0.04 17.01 8.46
CA ASN A 29 0.33 17.70 9.72
C ASN A 29 -0.94 18.27 10.37
N GLU A 30 -1.95 18.64 9.58
CA GLU A 30 -3.25 19.07 10.10
C GLU A 30 -4.09 17.89 10.60
N SER A 31 -3.93 16.72 9.99
CA SER A 31 -4.74 15.54 10.28
C SER A 31 -4.23 14.70 11.44
N CYS A 32 -2.93 14.70 11.71
CA CYS A 32 -2.30 13.82 12.68
C CYS A 32 -1.37 14.58 13.61
N THR A 33 -1.50 14.32 14.91
CA THR A 33 -0.52 14.78 15.91
C THR A 33 0.74 13.89 15.86
N ASN A 34 1.91 14.50 16.02
CA ASN A 34 3.21 13.81 16.10
C ASN A 34 3.57 12.97 14.85
N ILE A 35 3.03 13.32 13.68
CA ILE A 35 3.46 12.71 12.43
C ILE A 35 4.88 13.18 12.07
N LYS A 36 5.79 12.24 11.77
CA LYS A 36 7.17 12.55 11.40
C LYS A 36 7.58 11.78 10.17
N LEU A 37 8.12 12.50 9.20
CA LEU A 37 8.70 11.90 8.02
C LEU A 37 9.91 11.03 8.37
N LEU A 38 9.90 9.76 7.91
CA LEU A 38 11.02 8.83 8.07
C LEU A 38 11.86 8.76 6.80
N GLU A 39 11.21 8.58 5.67
CA GLU A 39 11.89 8.31 4.40
C GLU A 39 11.03 8.74 3.22
N ARG A 40 11.67 9.18 2.15
CA ARG A 40 11.02 9.57 0.89
C ARG A 40 11.43 8.64 -0.24
N GLY A 41 10.48 8.42 -1.15
CA GLY A 41 10.70 7.76 -2.42
C GLY A 41 9.95 8.49 -3.53
N ARG A 42 9.92 7.91 -4.71
CA ARG A 42 9.27 8.47 -5.89
C ARG A 42 7.74 8.45 -5.76
N GLY A 43 7.17 9.59 -5.37
CA GLY A 43 5.71 9.72 -5.16
C GLY A 43 5.17 8.85 -4.04
N SER A 44 6.01 8.53 -3.06
CA SER A 44 5.64 7.85 -1.82
C SER A 44 6.54 8.29 -0.67
N ALA A 45 6.02 8.25 0.54
CA ALA A 45 6.79 8.56 1.74
C ALA A 45 6.34 7.72 2.93
N ALA A 46 7.27 7.42 3.83
CA ALA A 46 7.02 6.75 5.09
C ALA A 46 7.00 7.76 6.22
N PHE A 47 6.03 7.62 7.10
CA PHE A 47 5.89 8.44 8.30
C PHE A 47 5.75 7.56 9.54
N THR A 48 6.32 8.01 10.68
CA THR A 48 5.88 7.54 11.99
C THR A 48 4.70 8.37 12.46
N LEU A 49 3.79 7.76 13.18
CA LEU A 49 2.66 8.42 13.84
C LEU A 49 2.27 7.62 15.08
N ASP A 50 1.75 8.32 16.09
CA ASP A 50 1.36 7.69 17.35
C ASP A 50 0.04 6.92 17.23
N ASN A 51 -0.83 7.36 16.33
CA ASN A 51 -2.17 6.77 16.18
C ASN A 51 -2.65 6.85 14.72
N TYR A 52 -2.64 5.71 14.04
CA TYR A 52 -3.10 5.58 12.66
C TYR A 52 -4.59 5.94 12.50
N ASN A 53 -5.41 5.73 13.52
CA ASN A 53 -6.84 6.06 13.46
C ASN A 53 -7.12 7.56 13.28
N GLN A 54 -6.21 8.47 13.68
CA GLN A 54 -6.37 9.90 13.42
C GLN A 54 -6.42 10.19 11.92
N LEU A 55 -5.57 9.52 11.15
CA LEU A 55 -5.52 9.62 9.70
C LEU A 55 -6.84 9.14 9.07
N LEU A 56 -7.36 8.00 9.53
CA LEU A 56 -8.63 7.45 9.07
C LEU A 56 -9.82 8.35 9.46
N GLN A 57 -9.84 8.90 10.67
CA GLN A 57 -10.87 9.82 11.12
C GLN A 57 -10.90 11.10 10.28
N PHE A 58 -9.73 11.67 9.95
CA PHE A 58 -9.66 12.84 9.07
C PHE A 58 -10.22 12.50 7.68
N GLN A 59 -9.86 11.34 7.12
CA GLN A 59 -10.39 10.86 5.85
C GLN A 59 -11.92 10.75 5.86
N HIS A 60 -12.51 10.21 6.91
CA HIS A 60 -13.96 10.06 7.01
C HIS A 60 -14.71 11.41 7.22
N SER A 61 -14.06 12.38 7.86
CA SER A 61 -14.71 13.66 8.21
C SER A 61 -14.53 14.76 7.16
N ARG A 62 -13.34 14.85 6.55
CA ARG A 62 -12.97 15.93 5.61
C ARG A 62 -12.48 15.41 4.27
N GLY A 63 -11.88 14.21 4.24
CA GLY A 63 -11.18 13.66 3.10
C GLY A 63 -9.81 14.31 2.87
N TYR A 64 -8.94 13.58 2.17
CA TYR A 64 -7.65 14.09 1.68
C TYR A 64 -7.78 14.49 0.22
N ILE A 65 -7.14 15.60 -0.14
CA ILE A 65 -7.15 16.13 -1.52
C ILE A 65 -5.91 15.61 -2.29
N PHE A 66 -4.77 15.54 -1.59
CA PHE A 66 -3.48 15.25 -2.24
C PHE A 66 -2.99 13.83 -1.98
N LEU A 67 -3.63 13.08 -1.07
CA LEU A 67 -3.33 11.70 -0.75
C LEU A 67 -4.05 10.77 -1.73
N GLN A 68 -3.29 9.94 -2.46
CA GLN A 68 -3.85 8.97 -3.41
C GLN A 68 -4.07 7.60 -2.77
N HIS A 69 -3.19 7.22 -1.86
CA HIS A 69 -3.23 5.93 -1.20
C HIS A 69 -2.49 6.01 0.12
N VAL A 70 -2.96 5.23 1.10
CA VAL A 70 -2.29 5.07 2.38
C VAL A 70 -2.41 3.63 2.84
N HIS A 71 -1.38 3.12 3.48
CA HIS A 71 -1.46 1.88 4.22
C HIS A 71 -0.57 1.95 5.47
N PRO A 72 -0.95 1.27 6.57
CA PRO A 72 -0.09 1.15 7.74
C PRO A 72 1.11 0.27 7.44
N TYR A 73 2.19 0.40 8.21
CA TYR A 73 3.24 -0.61 8.26
C TYR A 73 3.51 -1.05 9.69
N GLN A 74 3.72 -2.35 9.86
CA GLN A 74 4.12 -2.97 11.11
C GLN A 74 5.62 -3.29 11.13
N CYS A 75 6.22 -3.47 9.97
CA CYS A 75 7.62 -3.82 9.84
C CYS A 75 8.38 -2.86 8.92
N LYS A 76 9.59 -2.46 9.34
CA LYS A 76 10.56 -1.69 8.56
C LYS A 76 11.81 -2.55 8.39
N ILE A 77 12.18 -2.84 7.15
CA ILE A 77 13.26 -3.75 6.77
C ILE A 77 14.33 -2.97 6.03
N LYS A 78 15.58 -3.01 6.50
CA LYS A 78 16.69 -2.45 5.73
C LYS A 78 16.97 -3.34 4.52
N ILE A 79 17.10 -2.73 3.35
CA ILE A 79 17.29 -3.46 2.09
C ILE A 79 18.70 -3.29 1.55
N SER A 80 19.15 -4.30 0.80
CA SER A 80 20.39 -4.29 0.02
C SER A 80 20.17 -3.98 -1.46
N LYS A 81 18.89 -3.94 -1.91
CA LYS A 81 18.44 -3.80 -3.30
C LYS A 81 18.78 -4.98 -4.20
N SER A 82 19.23 -6.06 -3.62
CA SER A 82 19.56 -7.32 -4.29
C SER A 82 18.52 -8.41 -4.01
N ARG A 83 18.57 -9.50 -4.75
CA ARG A 83 17.62 -10.62 -4.60
C ARG A 83 17.60 -11.26 -3.21
N THR A 84 18.65 -11.07 -2.39
CA THR A 84 18.67 -11.53 -1.00
C THR A 84 17.61 -10.86 -0.13
N ASP A 85 17.10 -9.70 -0.52
CA ASP A 85 16.01 -9.02 0.19
C ASP A 85 14.71 -9.83 0.16
N LEU A 86 14.49 -10.66 -0.89
CA LEU A 86 13.27 -11.46 -1.05
C LEU A 86 13.07 -12.43 0.12
N ASP A 87 14.13 -13.07 0.59
CA ASP A 87 14.07 -13.98 1.74
C ASP A 87 13.73 -13.24 3.04
N LEU A 88 14.25 -12.01 3.20
CA LEU A 88 13.93 -11.15 4.34
C LEU A 88 12.46 -10.75 4.31
N PHE A 89 11.93 -10.37 3.13
CA PHE A 89 10.52 -10.00 2.98
C PHE A 89 9.59 -11.17 3.32
N LEU A 90 9.90 -12.37 2.85
CA LEU A 90 9.11 -13.57 3.15
C LEU A 90 9.16 -13.97 4.62
N LYS A 91 10.30 -13.77 5.28
CA LYS A 91 10.45 -14.02 6.72
C LYS A 91 9.56 -13.07 7.54
N GLU A 92 9.63 -11.77 7.26
CA GLU A 92 8.83 -10.76 7.97
C GLU A 92 7.34 -10.91 7.65
N LEU A 93 6.99 -11.25 6.39
CA LEU A 93 5.63 -11.59 6.01
C LEU A 93 5.07 -12.73 6.87
N ALA A 94 5.83 -13.79 7.09
CA ALA A 94 5.37 -14.93 7.89
C ALA A 94 5.01 -14.51 9.33
N GLN A 95 5.77 -13.59 9.94
CA GLN A 95 5.48 -13.08 11.29
C GLN A 95 4.19 -12.23 11.33
N ILE A 96 3.97 -11.38 10.33
CA ILE A 96 2.78 -10.54 10.25
C ILE A 96 1.52 -11.40 10.09
N LEU A 97 1.61 -12.47 9.30
CA LEU A 97 0.50 -13.37 9.00
C LEU A 97 0.01 -14.20 10.19
N GLU A 98 0.76 -14.28 11.27
CA GLU A 98 0.31 -14.96 12.51
C GLU A 98 -0.96 -14.32 13.10
N ASN A 99 -1.21 -13.05 12.76
CA ASN A 99 -2.36 -12.28 13.25
C ASN A 99 -3.50 -12.15 12.21
N VAL A 100 -3.39 -12.79 11.04
CA VAL A 100 -4.38 -12.73 9.96
C VAL A 100 -5.24 -13.99 9.96
N GLU A 101 -6.55 -13.83 9.88
CA GLU A 101 -7.47 -14.96 9.85
C GLU A 101 -7.41 -15.70 8.50
N LYS A 102 -7.45 -17.04 8.53
CA LYS A 102 -7.34 -17.86 7.31
C LYS A 102 -8.53 -17.73 6.34
N ASN A 103 -9.65 -17.25 6.86
CA ASN A 103 -10.87 -17.04 6.05
C ASN A 103 -10.90 -15.65 5.39
N ASP A 104 -9.91 -14.79 5.66
CA ASP A 104 -9.84 -13.50 5.01
C ASP A 104 -9.44 -13.67 3.54
N HIS A 105 -10.09 -12.91 2.66
CA HIS A 105 -9.70 -12.79 1.26
C HIS A 105 -8.63 -11.70 1.17
N LEU A 106 -7.45 -12.07 0.70
CA LEU A 106 -6.28 -11.22 0.70
C LEU A 106 -5.90 -10.73 -0.70
N VAL A 107 -5.31 -9.54 -0.74
CA VAL A 107 -4.59 -9.03 -1.91
C VAL A 107 -3.17 -8.64 -1.51
N ALA A 108 -2.19 -8.98 -2.37
CA ALA A 108 -0.82 -8.49 -2.24
C ALA A 108 -0.64 -7.21 -3.06
N GLN A 109 -0.16 -6.14 -2.40
CA GLN A 109 0.10 -4.85 -3.01
C GLN A 109 1.58 -4.48 -2.83
N CYS A 110 2.38 -4.68 -3.87
CA CYS A 110 3.81 -4.39 -3.82
C CYS A 110 4.16 -3.18 -4.71
N ARG A 111 4.93 -2.24 -4.15
CA ARG A 111 5.36 -1.02 -4.84
C ARG A 111 6.83 -0.73 -4.61
N ILE A 112 7.57 -0.51 -5.70
CA ILE A 112 8.93 0.00 -5.68
C ILE A 112 8.85 1.49 -6.02
N ALA A 113 9.17 2.33 -5.02
CA ALA A 113 9.13 3.79 -5.11
C ALA A 113 10.52 4.40 -4.86
N CYS A 114 11.59 3.65 -5.02
CA CYS A 114 12.95 4.16 -5.01
C CYS A 114 13.38 4.59 -6.42
N ASP A 115 14.31 5.56 -6.49
CA ASP A 115 14.90 6.01 -7.75
C ASP A 115 16.06 5.12 -8.20
N GLU A 116 16.64 4.39 -7.27
CA GLU A 116 17.75 3.48 -7.53
C GLU A 116 17.25 2.13 -8.08
N LYS A 117 18.09 1.52 -8.90
CA LYS A 117 17.78 0.21 -9.45
C LYS A 117 17.78 -0.85 -8.36
N VAL A 118 16.77 -1.70 -8.36
CA VAL A 118 16.67 -2.91 -7.56
C VAL A 118 16.65 -4.13 -8.49
N ASP A 119 17.05 -5.29 -7.99
CA ASP A 119 17.19 -6.53 -8.79
C ASP A 119 15.88 -7.35 -8.84
N TYR A 120 14.76 -6.74 -8.54
CA TYR A 120 13.42 -7.34 -8.60
C TYR A 120 12.38 -6.29 -9.05
N SER A 121 11.24 -6.74 -9.55
CA SER A 121 10.17 -5.89 -10.06
C SER A 121 8.94 -5.90 -9.14
N ASN A 122 8.04 -4.91 -9.31
CA ASN A 122 6.74 -4.90 -8.62
C ASN A 122 5.96 -6.20 -8.86
N LYS A 123 5.92 -6.65 -10.11
CA LYS A 123 5.21 -7.87 -10.48
C LYS A 123 5.81 -9.09 -9.78
N GLU A 124 7.13 -9.24 -9.82
CA GLU A 124 7.81 -10.36 -9.16
C GLU A 124 7.54 -10.40 -7.66
N LEU A 125 7.54 -9.24 -6.97
CA LEU A 125 7.22 -9.16 -5.55
C LEU A 125 5.76 -9.53 -5.27
N THR A 126 4.82 -9.03 -6.09
CA THR A 126 3.41 -9.34 -5.94
C THR A 126 3.12 -10.82 -6.16
N ASP A 127 3.70 -11.41 -7.21
CA ASP A 127 3.56 -12.84 -7.52
C ASP A 127 4.15 -13.71 -6.39
N LEU A 128 5.35 -13.35 -5.89
CA LEU A 128 6.02 -14.03 -4.80
C LEU A 128 5.19 -14.01 -3.51
N PHE A 129 4.62 -12.87 -3.16
CA PHE A 129 3.77 -12.73 -1.98
C PHE A 129 2.47 -13.53 -2.15
N ALA A 130 1.82 -13.41 -3.30
CA ALA A 130 0.59 -14.15 -3.60
C ALA A 130 0.82 -15.67 -3.54
N GLU A 131 1.92 -16.17 -4.08
CA GLU A 131 2.30 -17.58 -4.00
C GLU A 131 2.51 -18.02 -2.54
N LYS A 132 3.28 -17.25 -1.77
CA LYS A 132 3.56 -17.54 -0.35
C LYS A 132 2.28 -17.59 0.47
N LEU A 133 1.37 -16.64 0.25
CA LEU A 133 0.07 -16.59 0.92
C LEU A 133 -0.79 -17.83 0.59
N ARG A 134 -0.86 -18.22 -0.70
CA ARG A 134 -1.57 -19.44 -1.12
C ARG A 134 -0.99 -20.70 -0.47
N LEU A 135 0.34 -20.82 -0.42
CA LEU A 135 1.01 -21.96 0.21
C LEU A 135 0.73 -22.04 1.72
N GLN A 136 0.39 -20.94 2.35
CA GLN A 136 -0.03 -20.88 3.75
C GLN A 136 -1.53 -21.07 3.94
N GLY A 137 -2.29 -21.31 2.88
CA GLY A 137 -3.72 -21.60 2.91
C GLY A 137 -4.63 -20.37 2.97
N PHE A 138 -4.13 -19.18 2.59
CA PHE A 138 -4.96 -18.00 2.42
C PHE A 138 -5.65 -17.95 1.05
N ILE A 139 -6.82 -17.30 1.00
CA ILE A 139 -7.58 -17.06 -0.22
C ILE A 139 -7.05 -15.77 -0.86
N ILE A 140 -6.53 -15.86 -2.09
CA ILE A 140 -5.99 -14.70 -2.82
C ILE A 140 -6.90 -14.39 -4.00
N GLU A 141 -7.80 -13.43 -3.77
CA GLU A 141 -8.79 -12.96 -4.74
C GLU A 141 -8.88 -11.44 -4.67
N PRO A 142 -8.18 -10.70 -5.54
CA PRO A 142 -8.15 -9.24 -5.50
C PRO A 142 -9.53 -8.57 -5.57
N GLU A 143 -10.48 -9.16 -6.28
CA GLU A 143 -11.82 -8.61 -6.49
C GLU A 143 -12.70 -8.69 -5.23
N THR A 144 -12.49 -9.69 -4.39
CA THR A 144 -13.24 -9.92 -3.16
C THR A 144 -12.41 -9.67 -1.90
N ALA A 145 -11.18 -9.18 -2.07
CA ALA A 145 -10.26 -8.97 -0.98
C ALA A 145 -10.80 -7.98 0.05
N THR A 146 -10.71 -8.35 1.31
CA THR A 146 -11.04 -7.50 2.46
C THR A 146 -9.80 -7.02 3.20
N VAL A 147 -8.69 -7.73 3.00
CA VAL A 147 -7.40 -7.46 3.66
C VAL A 147 -6.31 -7.27 2.61
N ALA A 148 -5.49 -6.22 2.77
CA ALA A 148 -4.32 -5.96 1.97
C ALA A 148 -3.03 -6.31 2.74
N ILE A 149 -2.13 -7.03 2.07
CA ILE A 149 -0.74 -7.17 2.47
C ILE A 149 0.06 -6.23 1.58
N SER A 150 0.59 -5.16 2.17
CA SER A 150 1.25 -4.08 1.43
C SER A 150 2.75 -4.06 1.69
N LEU A 151 3.55 -4.08 0.63
CA LEU A 151 5.00 -3.87 0.68
C LEU A 151 5.36 -2.65 -0.15
N THR A 152 5.92 -1.62 0.48
CA THR A 152 6.46 -0.47 -0.25
C THR A 152 7.96 -0.35 -0.02
N ILE A 153 8.72 -0.29 -1.11
CA ILE A 153 10.17 -0.12 -1.10
C ILE A 153 10.49 1.34 -1.39
N LEU A 154 11.14 1.99 -0.44
CA LEU A 154 11.67 3.33 -0.55
C LEU A 154 13.20 3.28 -0.76
N LYS A 155 13.91 4.36 -0.45
CA LYS A 155 15.33 4.49 -0.74
C LYS A 155 16.19 3.41 -0.09
N ASP A 156 16.08 3.25 1.23
CA ASP A 156 16.96 2.40 2.03
C ASP A 156 16.21 1.29 2.79
N HIS A 157 14.88 1.36 2.78
CA HIS A 157 14.04 0.42 3.52
C HIS A 157 12.82 -0.03 2.72
N ALA A 158 12.39 -1.24 3.02
CA ALA A 158 11.07 -1.75 2.69
C ALA A 158 10.16 -1.64 3.93
N PHE A 159 8.91 -1.30 3.69
CA PHE A 159 7.87 -1.15 4.70
C PHE A 159 6.76 -2.15 4.40
N LEU A 160 6.56 -3.08 5.31
CA LEU A 160 5.60 -4.17 5.17
C LEU A 160 4.49 -3.99 6.21
N GLY A 161 3.25 -4.16 5.74
CA GLY A 161 2.10 -4.05 6.63
C GLY A 161 0.89 -4.83 6.15
N VAL A 162 -0.08 -4.96 7.05
CA VAL A 162 -1.39 -5.53 6.82
C VAL A 162 -2.46 -4.54 7.27
N SER A 163 -3.53 -4.42 6.50
CA SER A 163 -4.64 -3.51 6.77
C SER A 163 -5.96 -4.04 6.21
N GLU A 164 -7.07 -3.55 6.71
CA GLU A 164 -8.35 -3.68 6.02
C GLU A 164 -8.28 -2.86 4.72
N LEU A 165 -8.60 -3.48 3.58
CA LEU A 165 -8.43 -2.85 2.26
C LEU A 165 -9.22 -1.53 2.13
N LYS A 166 -10.41 -1.45 2.75
CA LYS A 166 -11.22 -0.23 2.77
C LYS A 166 -10.57 0.98 3.45
N GLU A 167 -9.53 0.75 4.27
CA GLU A 167 -8.79 1.80 4.98
C GLU A 167 -7.66 2.40 4.13
N ASN A 168 -7.35 1.80 2.99
CA ASN A 168 -6.22 2.19 2.15
C ASN A 168 -6.54 3.33 1.16
N LEU A 169 -7.72 3.95 1.22
CA LEU A 169 -8.28 4.96 0.31
C LEU A 169 -8.52 4.46 -1.13
N SER A 170 -7.75 3.48 -1.56
CA SER A 170 -7.81 2.88 -2.88
C SER A 170 -7.51 1.40 -2.76
N SER A 171 -8.26 0.56 -3.47
CA SER A 171 -7.98 -0.85 -3.63
C SER A 171 -6.76 -1.12 -4.53
N TRP A 172 -6.28 -0.10 -5.21
CA TRP A 172 -5.15 -0.22 -6.14
C TRP A 172 -3.82 0.15 -5.49
N THR A 173 -2.78 -0.59 -5.78
CA THR A 173 -1.43 -0.34 -5.28
C THR A 173 -0.98 1.09 -5.57
N GLY A 174 -0.72 1.85 -4.50
CA GLY A 174 -0.31 3.25 -4.59
C GLY A 174 -1.36 4.21 -5.16
N GLY A 175 -2.64 3.82 -5.19
CA GLY A 175 -3.75 4.64 -5.67
C GLY A 175 -3.75 4.87 -7.18
N VAL A 176 -3.11 4.00 -7.94
CA VAL A 176 -3.03 4.10 -9.40
C VAL A 176 -3.61 2.84 -10.02
N LEU A 177 -4.67 3.02 -10.80
CA LEU A 177 -5.23 1.96 -11.63
C LEU A 177 -4.29 1.68 -12.80
N PHE A 178 -3.79 0.46 -12.89
CA PHE A 178 -3.02 0.00 -14.05
C PHE A 178 -3.94 -0.84 -14.93
N PHE A 179 -4.32 -0.29 -16.05
CA PHE A 179 -4.98 -1.07 -17.09
C PHE A 179 -3.94 -1.96 -17.78
N SER A 180 -4.23 -3.25 -17.90
CA SER A 180 -3.51 -4.11 -18.83
C SER A 180 -3.68 -3.51 -20.23
N ARG A 181 -2.60 -3.39 -21.00
CA ARG A 181 -2.70 -3.08 -22.42
C ARG A 181 -3.35 -4.27 -23.12
N GLU A 182 -4.66 -4.29 -23.13
CA GLU A 182 -5.39 -5.13 -24.07
C GLU A 182 -5.33 -4.45 -25.43
N ASP A 183 -5.15 -5.24 -26.47
CA ASP A 183 -5.08 -4.76 -27.87
C ASP A 183 -6.36 -4.03 -28.34
N SER A 184 -7.40 -3.99 -27.49
CA SER A 184 -8.68 -3.33 -27.70
C SER A 184 -8.70 -1.84 -27.28
N VAL A 185 -7.73 -1.36 -26.49
CA VAL A 185 -7.74 0.03 -25.98
C VAL A 185 -7.26 0.98 -27.08
N ILE A 186 -8.21 1.79 -27.58
CA ILE A 186 -7.99 2.69 -28.72
C ILE A 186 -7.18 3.94 -28.31
N CYS A 187 -7.35 4.45 -27.08
CA CYS A 187 -6.59 5.63 -26.66
C CYS A 187 -6.53 5.80 -25.13
N ARG A 188 -5.63 6.71 -24.67
CA ARG A 188 -5.51 7.03 -23.22
C ARG A 188 -6.75 7.69 -22.61
N ALA A 189 -7.62 8.28 -23.42
CA ALA A 189 -8.84 8.92 -22.94
C ALA A 189 -9.88 7.85 -22.50
N GLU A 190 -9.89 6.70 -23.16
CA GLU A 190 -10.74 5.55 -22.80
C GLU A 190 -10.38 5.02 -21.42
N ASN A 191 -9.08 4.83 -21.13
CA ASN A 191 -8.63 4.42 -19.80
C ASN A 191 -9.04 5.43 -18.71
N LYS A 192 -9.01 6.74 -19.00
CA LYS A 192 -9.44 7.76 -18.05
C LYS A 192 -10.95 7.76 -17.83
N LEU A 193 -11.71 7.46 -18.85
CA LEU A 193 -13.17 7.32 -18.73
C LEU A 193 -13.51 6.10 -17.88
N GLU A 194 -12.87 4.98 -18.12
CA GLU A 194 -13.04 3.75 -17.35
C GLU A 194 -12.60 3.94 -15.88
N GLU A 195 -11.49 4.64 -15.63
CA GLU A 195 -11.05 5.05 -14.29
C GLU A 195 -12.14 5.90 -13.60
N ALA A 196 -12.72 6.87 -14.32
CA ALA A 196 -13.78 7.72 -13.77
C ALA A 196 -15.06 6.94 -13.49
N VAL A 197 -15.49 6.05 -14.40
CA VAL A 197 -16.66 5.18 -14.21
C VAL A 197 -16.49 4.31 -12.97
N ASN A 198 -15.33 3.68 -12.80
CA ASN A 198 -15.02 2.84 -11.64
C ASN A 198 -14.92 3.66 -10.34
N TYR A 199 -14.36 4.88 -10.41
CA TYR A 199 -14.20 5.75 -9.24
C TYR A 199 -15.53 6.32 -8.74
N PHE A 200 -16.42 6.69 -9.65
CA PHE A 200 -17.71 7.29 -9.33
C PHE A 200 -18.86 6.27 -9.25
N GLU A 201 -18.57 4.98 -9.37
CA GLU A 201 -19.58 3.90 -9.37
C GLU A 201 -20.75 4.20 -10.32
N VAL A 202 -20.43 4.79 -11.48
CA VAL A 202 -21.46 5.12 -12.48
C VAL A 202 -21.94 3.82 -13.13
N PRO A 203 -23.27 3.52 -13.05
CA PRO A 203 -23.83 2.29 -13.58
C PRO A 203 -23.73 2.17 -15.11
#